data_4f0ef68c3d3b6cc7808e6ab18c062b11
#
_entry.id   4f0ef68c3d3b6cc7808e6ab18c062b11
#
_cell.length_a   1.000
_cell.length_b   1.000
_cell.length_c   1.000
_cell.angle_alpha   90.00
_cell.angle_beta   90.00
_cell.angle_gamma   90.00
#
_symmetry.space_group_name_H-M   'P 1'
#
loop_
_entity.id
_entity.type
_entity.pdbx_description
1 polymer ?
#
loop_
_entity_poly.entity_id
_entity_poly.type
_entity_poly.pdbx_seq_one_letter_code
_entity_poly.pdbx_strand_id
1 'polypeptide(L)'
;MINAISEVPVGSLRQRMIDDMNMRRYARETQRNYVRDVARLATYLGRPPDTATAEDLRQFQIDQREAGLGVPTMNSIVAALRFFFTHTLDRPDLSRKLYTVKHPRSLPVVLSPDEVARLLEATTSLKHQAALSVAYGAGLRVAEVAMLKVRDIDSERMLIRVERGKGGRYRNAILPADLLVLLREWWKVGRQQGVMHADGWLFPGQHEMKPISTRHLYRIVAEAAQAAGIAKKVGPHTLRHSFATHLLEDGVDIRVIQALLGHAKLETTAFYTKVATRTARAVISPLDKLAMLSAPQAAPDG
;
A
#
# COMPACT_ATOMS: atom_id res chain seq x y z
N MET A 1 -38.67 33.84 -18.16
CA MET A 1 -37.37 33.57 -18.77
C MET A 1 -36.91 32.22 -18.24
N ILE A 2 -37.06 31.17 -19.05
CA ILE A 2 -36.69 29.78 -18.72
C ILE A 2 -35.21 29.67 -19.00
N ASN A 3 -34.42 29.47 -17.95
CA ASN A 3 -32.99 29.18 -18.07
C ASN A 3 -32.82 27.85 -18.88
N ALA A 4 -32.31 28.00 -20.10
CA ALA A 4 -31.82 26.88 -20.88
C ALA A 4 -30.61 26.25 -20.11
N ILE A 5 -30.85 25.10 -19.48
CA ILE A 5 -29.79 24.24 -19.00
C ILE A 5 -29.09 23.71 -20.26
N SER A 6 -27.92 24.29 -20.57
CA SER A 6 -27.11 23.84 -21.69
C SER A 6 -26.69 22.41 -21.41
N GLU A 7 -27.11 21.47 -22.23
CA GLU A 7 -26.61 20.10 -22.25
C GLU A 7 -25.11 20.11 -22.54
N VAL A 8 -24.32 19.95 -21.50
CA VAL A 8 -22.86 19.87 -21.61
C VAL A 8 -22.52 18.46 -22.13
N PRO A 9 -21.87 18.29 -23.29
CA PRO A 9 -21.54 16.98 -23.81
C PRO A 9 -20.75 16.16 -22.80
N VAL A 10 -21.01 14.85 -22.66
CA VAL A 10 -20.35 13.93 -21.70
C VAL A 10 -18.82 14.02 -21.76
N GLY A 11 -18.25 14.32 -22.94
CA GLY A 11 -16.80 14.57 -23.11
C GLY A 11 -16.30 15.81 -22.38
N SER A 12 -17.13 16.88 -22.27
CA SER A 12 -16.77 18.14 -21.58
C SER A 12 -16.83 17.99 -20.06
N LEU A 13 -17.80 17.25 -19.52
CA LEU A 13 -17.88 16.97 -18.07
C LEU A 13 -16.70 16.14 -17.59
N ARG A 14 -16.30 15.14 -18.37
CA ARG A 14 -15.09 14.36 -18.07
C ARG A 14 -13.85 15.22 -18.03
N GLN A 15 -13.67 16.10 -19.03
CA GLN A 15 -12.51 16.99 -19.07
C GLN A 15 -12.56 17.99 -17.91
N ARG A 16 -13.70 18.61 -17.64
CA ARG A 16 -13.89 19.51 -16.49
C ARG A 16 -13.52 18.85 -15.17
N MET A 17 -13.97 17.61 -14.96
CA MET A 17 -13.61 16.84 -13.75
C MET A 17 -12.11 16.59 -13.66
N ILE A 18 -11.42 16.29 -14.77
CA ILE A 18 -9.97 16.13 -14.82
C ILE A 18 -9.27 17.43 -14.47
N ASP A 19 -9.72 18.56 -14.99
CA ASP A 19 -9.16 19.88 -14.72
C ASP A 19 -9.35 20.29 -13.25
N ASP A 20 -10.51 20.01 -12.69
CA ASP A 20 -10.80 20.21 -11.26
C ASP A 20 -9.88 19.37 -10.35
N MET A 21 -9.57 18.15 -10.76
CA MET A 21 -8.62 17.28 -10.05
C MET A 21 -7.18 17.76 -10.22
N ASN A 22 -6.80 18.27 -11.41
CA ASN A 22 -5.48 18.85 -11.68
C ASN A 22 -5.20 20.05 -10.81
N MET A 23 -6.14 21.00 -10.70
CA MET A 23 -6.04 22.16 -9.82
C MET A 23 -5.80 21.77 -8.36
N ARG A 24 -6.33 20.62 -7.93
CA ARG A 24 -6.16 20.08 -6.57
C ARG A 24 -5.00 19.09 -6.45
N ARG A 25 -4.17 18.97 -7.49
CA ARG A 25 -2.97 18.10 -7.55
C ARG A 25 -3.26 16.63 -7.26
N TYR A 26 -4.40 16.12 -7.70
CA TYR A 26 -4.69 14.69 -7.61
C TYR A 26 -3.74 13.88 -8.49
N ALA A 27 -3.24 12.75 -7.95
CA ALA A 27 -2.41 11.85 -8.72
C ALA A 27 -3.17 11.25 -9.91
N ARG A 28 -2.49 11.04 -11.05
CA ARG A 28 -3.09 10.49 -12.28
C ARG A 28 -3.85 9.18 -12.06
N GLU A 29 -3.37 8.34 -11.14
CA GLU A 29 -4.05 7.10 -10.76
C GLU A 29 -5.41 7.36 -10.11
N THR A 30 -5.47 8.32 -9.17
CA THR A 30 -6.71 8.74 -8.53
C THR A 30 -7.69 9.34 -9.55
N GLN A 31 -7.18 10.17 -10.48
CA GLN A 31 -8.00 10.74 -11.55
C GLN A 31 -8.62 9.65 -12.42
N ARG A 32 -7.83 8.65 -12.85
CA ARG A 32 -8.33 7.51 -13.64
C ARG A 32 -9.42 6.73 -12.89
N ASN A 33 -9.20 6.47 -11.61
CA ASN A 33 -10.17 5.76 -10.79
C ASN A 33 -11.46 6.56 -10.60
N TYR A 34 -11.36 7.85 -10.33
CA TYR A 34 -12.52 8.72 -10.14
C TYR A 34 -13.35 8.84 -11.44
N VAL A 35 -12.70 9.06 -12.57
CA VAL A 35 -13.37 9.11 -13.88
C VAL A 35 -14.09 7.79 -14.18
N ARG A 36 -13.42 6.64 -13.93
CA ARG A 36 -14.02 5.31 -14.10
C ARG A 36 -15.25 5.13 -13.21
N ASP A 37 -15.17 5.58 -11.96
CA ASP A 37 -16.24 5.36 -10.98
C ASP A 37 -17.46 6.27 -11.27
N VAL A 38 -17.25 7.48 -11.79
CA VAL A 38 -18.34 8.34 -12.32
C VAL A 38 -18.95 7.75 -13.61
N ALA A 39 -18.12 7.20 -14.51
CA ALA A 39 -18.61 6.51 -15.70
C ALA A 39 -19.47 5.29 -15.34
N ARG A 40 -19.18 4.59 -14.24
CA ARG A 40 -20.02 3.49 -13.73
C ARG A 40 -21.44 3.98 -13.36
N LEU A 41 -21.56 5.15 -12.73
CA LEU A 41 -22.87 5.76 -12.47
C LEU A 41 -23.58 6.10 -13.77
N ALA A 42 -22.91 6.72 -14.74
CA ALA A 42 -23.49 7.04 -16.04
C ALA A 42 -24.00 5.79 -16.77
N THR A 43 -23.23 4.70 -16.77
CA THR A 43 -23.66 3.41 -17.33
C THR A 43 -24.88 2.84 -16.61
N TYR A 44 -24.92 2.94 -15.28
CA TYR A 44 -26.07 2.49 -14.48
C TYR A 44 -27.34 3.27 -14.81
N LEU A 45 -27.24 4.60 -14.94
CA LEU A 45 -28.37 5.47 -15.25
C LEU A 45 -28.86 5.35 -16.70
N GLY A 46 -28.01 4.90 -17.63
CA GLY A 46 -28.28 4.96 -19.07
C GLY A 46 -28.39 6.38 -19.63
N ARG A 47 -27.96 7.41 -18.86
CA ARG A 47 -28.02 8.84 -19.19
C ARG A 47 -26.87 9.61 -18.54
N PRO A 48 -26.63 10.86 -18.95
CA PRO A 48 -25.53 11.66 -18.38
C PRO A 48 -25.59 11.77 -16.85
N PRO A 49 -24.46 11.68 -16.13
CA PRO A 49 -24.43 11.59 -14.68
C PRO A 49 -24.82 12.90 -13.98
N ASP A 50 -24.80 14.04 -14.66
CA ASP A 50 -25.28 15.36 -14.18
C ASP A 50 -26.81 15.42 -14.06
N THR A 51 -27.53 14.51 -14.75
CA THR A 51 -28.98 14.41 -14.66
C THR A 51 -29.45 13.54 -13.48
N ALA A 52 -28.52 13.00 -12.66
CA ALA A 52 -28.83 12.16 -11.53
C ALA A 52 -29.69 12.89 -10.47
N THR A 53 -30.66 12.17 -9.93
CA THR A 53 -31.48 12.61 -8.80
C THR A 53 -30.97 11.99 -7.50
N ALA A 54 -31.46 12.50 -6.37
CA ALA A 54 -31.14 11.92 -5.06
C ALA A 54 -31.58 10.45 -4.96
N GLU A 55 -32.71 10.08 -5.56
CA GLU A 55 -33.22 8.71 -5.55
C GLU A 55 -32.37 7.79 -6.45
N ASP A 56 -31.90 8.28 -7.60
CA ASP A 56 -30.97 7.52 -8.45
C ASP A 56 -29.70 7.14 -7.67
N LEU A 57 -29.14 8.08 -6.90
CA LEU A 57 -27.93 7.83 -6.11
C LEU A 57 -28.19 6.85 -4.97
N ARG A 58 -29.36 6.92 -4.36
CA ARG A 58 -29.78 5.99 -3.33
C ARG A 58 -29.91 4.58 -3.91
N GLN A 59 -30.66 4.42 -4.99
CA GLN A 59 -30.89 3.13 -5.64
C GLN A 59 -29.57 2.54 -6.17
N PHE A 60 -28.74 3.36 -6.81
CA PHE A 60 -27.40 2.94 -7.26
C PHE A 60 -26.57 2.32 -6.12
N GLN A 61 -26.56 2.94 -4.93
CA GLN A 61 -25.80 2.39 -3.80
C GLN A 61 -26.41 1.07 -3.28
N ILE A 62 -27.74 0.94 -3.28
CA ILE A 62 -28.45 -0.29 -2.89
C ILE A 62 -28.08 -1.42 -3.84
N ASP A 63 -28.24 -1.20 -5.14
CA ASP A 63 -28.01 -2.21 -6.18
C ASP A 63 -26.53 -2.65 -6.23
N GLN A 64 -25.58 -1.71 -6.06
CA GLN A 64 -24.15 -2.07 -5.96
C GLN A 64 -23.86 -2.95 -4.74
N ARG A 65 -24.58 -2.75 -3.63
CA ARG A 65 -24.45 -3.58 -2.43
C ARG A 65 -25.05 -4.96 -2.63
N GLU A 66 -26.22 -5.03 -3.23
CA GLU A 66 -26.94 -6.29 -3.55
C GLU A 66 -26.16 -7.13 -4.57
N ALA A 67 -25.50 -6.47 -5.54
CA ALA A 67 -24.55 -7.11 -6.45
C ALA A 67 -23.24 -7.60 -5.77
N GLY A 68 -23.13 -7.51 -4.44
CA GLY A 68 -21.99 -8.02 -3.67
C GLY A 68 -20.72 -7.16 -3.74
N LEU A 69 -20.83 -5.88 -4.13
CA LEU A 69 -19.66 -5.02 -4.21
C LEU A 69 -19.06 -4.77 -2.80
N GLY A 70 -17.76 -5.07 -2.65
CA GLY A 70 -17.07 -4.92 -1.35
C GLY A 70 -17.07 -3.48 -0.85
N VAL A 71 -17.23 -3.30 0.47
CA VAL A 71 -17.31 -1.99 1.14
C VAL A 71 -16.17 -1.02 0.77
N PRO A 72 -14.88 -1.44 0.67
CA PRO A 72 -13.81 -0.53 0.26
C PRO A 72 -14.00 0.04 -1.15
N THR A 73 -14.51 -0.77 -2.08
CA THR A 73 -14.79 -0.35 -3.46
C THR A 73 -15.99 0.61 -3.50
N MET A 74 -17.06 0.31 -2.76
CA MET A 74 -18.21 1.23 -2.62
C MET A 74 -17.77 2.58 -2.08
N ASN A 75 -16.95 2.61 -1.02
CA ASN A 75 -16.45 3.85 -0.44
C ASN A 75 -15.56 4.64 -1.41
N SER A 76 -14.80 3.95 -2.26
CA SER A 76 -14.04 4.59 -3.34
C SER A 76 -14.94 5.26 -4.37
N ILE A 77 -16.00 4.57 -4.79
CA ILE A 77 -17.02 5.12 -5.72
C ILE A 77 -17.71 6.33 -5.09
N VAL A 78 -18.12 6.23 -3.82
CA VAL A 78 -18.74 7.35 -3.08
C VAL A 78 -17.81 8.56 -3.03
N ALA A 79 -16.50 8.35 -2.80
CA ALA A 79 -15.53 9.45 -2.80
C ALA A 79 -15.41 10.12 -4.18
N ALA A 80 -15.43 9.35 -5.27
CA ALA A 80 -15.40 9.86 -6.63
C ALA A 80 -16.67 10.64 -6.97
N LEU A 81 -17.86 10.11 -6.62
CA LEU A 81 -19.13 10.77 -6.85
C LEU A 81 -19.28 12.04 -6.00
N ARG A 82 -18.85 12.03 -4.73
CA ARG A 82 -18.82 13.25 -3.91
C ARG A 82 -17.95 14.33 -4.53
N PHE A 83 -16.76 13.96 -5.03
CA PHE A 83 -15.91 14.91 -5.74
C PHE A 83 -16.63 15.49 -6.96
N PHE A 84 -17.21 14.65 -7.79
CA PHE A 84 -17.91 15.03 -9.02
C PHE A 84 -19.07 15.97 -8.73
N PHE A 85 -19.98 15.61 -7.82
CA PHE A 85 -21.12 16.45 -7.49
C PHE A 85 -20.73 17.74 -6.78
N THR A 86 -19.74 17.70 -5.87
CA THR A 86 -19.36 18.92 -5.12
C THR A 86 -18.53 19.89 -5.96
N HIS A 87 -17.54 19.38 -6.70
CA HIS A 87 -16.53 20.25 -7.31
C HIS A 87 -16.71 20.44 -8.81
N THR A 88 -17.25 19.45 -9.51
CA THR A 88 -17.42 19.56 -10.96
C THR A 88 -18.80 20.09 -11.34
N LEU A 89 -19.84 19.70 -10.61
CA LEU A 89 -21.22 20.11 -10.90
C LEU A 89 -21.75 21.23 -9.99
N ASP A 90 -21.05 21.51 -8.90
CA ASP A 90 -21.52 22.43 -7.84
C ASP A 90 -22.90 22.02 -7.27
N ARG A 91 -23.08 20.72 -7.05
CA ARG A 91 -24.29 20.08 -6.49
C ARG A 91 -24.00 19.41 -5.14
N PRO A 92 -23.66 20.21 -4.08
CA PRO A 92 -23.37 19.64 -2.76
C PRO A 92 -24.60 18.96 -2.12
N ASP A 93 -25.81 19.30 -2.56
CA ASP A 93 -27.05 18.67 -2.17
C ASP A 93 -27.04 17.15 -2.49
N LEU A 94 -26.62 16.77 -3.69
CA LEU A 94 -26.49 15.36 -4.12
C LEU A 94 -25.32 14.68 -3.43
N SER A 95 -24.20 15.37 -3.26
CA SER A 95 -23.04 14.84 -2.56
C SER A 95 -23.38 14.38 -1.12
N ARG A 96 -24.25 15.09 -0.41
CA ARG A 96 -24.71 14.73 0.95
C ARG A 96 -25.61 13.50 0.98
N LYS A 97 -26.21 13.10 -0.13
CA LYS A 97 -27.06 11.90 -0.22
C LYS A 97 -26.26 10.60 -0.37
N LEU A 98 -24.95 10.70 -0.61
CA LEU A 98 -24.06 9.55 -0.72
C LEU A 98 -23.60 9.10 0.67
N TYR A 99 -23.72 7.80 0.97
CA TYR A 99 -23.35 7.23 2.26
C TYR A 99 -22.07 6.43 2.17
N THR A 100 -21.17 6.68 3.13
CA THR A 100 -19.97 5.87 3.32
C THR A 100 -20.24 4.82 4.40
N VAL A 101 -19.97 3.57 4.09
CA VAL A 101 -20.18 2.46 5.01
C VAL A 101 -18.93 2.29 5.89
N LYS A 102 -19.13 2.25 7.22
CA LYS A 102 -18.03 1.89 8.11
C LYS A 102 -17.58 0.46 7.85
N HIS A 103 -16.29 0.30 7.60
CA HIS A 103 -15.69 -1.01 7.39
C HIS A 103 -14.72 -1.29 8.55
N PRO A 104 -14.96 -2.34 9.35
CA PRO A 104 -14.00 -2.74 10.37
C PRO A 104 -12.68 -3.12 9.67
N ARG A 105 -11.59 -2.55 10.13
CA ARG A 105 -10.26 -2.92 9.63
C ARG A 105 -9.96 -4.34 10.09
N SER A 106 -9.86 -5.27 9.16
CA SER A 106 -9.33 -6.61 9.45
C SER A 106 -7.87 -6.51 9.88
N LEU A 107 -7.46 -7.39 10.78
CA LEU A 107 -6.05 -7.51 11.12
C LEU A 107 -5.24 -7.86 9.87
N PRO A 108 -4.04 -7.26 9.71
CA PRO A 108 -3.19 -7.59 8.58
C PRO A 108 -2.73 -9.05 8.67
N VAL A 109 -2.63 -9.69 7.52
CA VAL A 109 -1.96 -10.99 7.42
C VAL A 109 -0.47 -10.75 7.61
N VAL A 110 0.12 -11.48 8.55
CA VAL A 110 1.56 -11.47 8.86
C VAL A 110 2.10 -12.89 8.64
N LEU A 111 3.24 -13.00 7.98
CA LEU A 111 4.00 -14.22 7.83
C LEU A 111 4.96 -14.37 9.00
N SER A 112 5.21 -15.60 9.44
CA SER A 112 6.33 -15.86 10.36
C SER A 112 7.67 -15.69 9.65
N PRO A 113 8.79 -15.55 10.37
CA PRO A 113 10.13 -15.52 9.77
C PRO A 113 10.39 -16.74 8.86
N ASP A 114 9.98 -17.95 9.27
CA ASP A 114 10.13 -19.17 8.47
C ASP A 114 9.27 -19.17 7.20
N GLU A 115 8.04 -18.63 7.27
CA GLU A 115 7.18 -18.48 6.09
C GLU A 115 7.80 -17.48 5.11
N VAL A 116 8.41 -16.39 5.60
CA VAL A 116 9.10 -15.42 4.74
C VAL A 116 10.33 -16.07 4.08
N ALA A 117 11.14 -16.80 4.83
CA ALA A 117 12.32 -17.49 4.28
C ALA A 117 11.91 -18.43 3.15
N ARG A 118 10.94 -19.34 3.40
CA ARG A 118 10.41 -20.28 2.38
C ARG A 118 9.84 -19.53 1.17
N LEU A 119 9.14 -18.41 1.37
CA LEU A 119 8.59 -17.62 0.26
C LEU A 119 9.69 -17.04 -0.62
N LEU A 120 10.76 -16.52 -0.02
CA LEU A 120 11.89 -15.95 -0.76
C LEU A 120 12.68 -17.03 -1.52
N GLU A 121 12.88 -18.19 -0.91
CA GLU A 121 13.54 -19.36 -1.52
C GLU A 121 12.74 -19.95 -2.67
N ALA A 122 11.42 -19.94 -2.58
CA ALA A 122 10.51 -20.46 -3.61
C ALA A 122 10.40 -19.55 -4.86
N THR A 123 11.14 -18.44 -4.92
CA THR A 123 11.11 -17.56 -6.09
C THR A 123 11.84 -18.17 -7.29
N THR A 124 11.31 -17.99 -8.48
CA THR A 124 11.80 -18.63 -9.72
C THR A 124 13.01 -17.94 -10.34
N SER A 125 13.41 -16.77 -9.87
CA SER A 125 14.57 -16.04 -10.41
C SER A 125 15.19 -15.11 -9.38
N LEU A 126 16.49 -14.88 -9.51
CA LEU A 126 17.27 -13.97 -8.67
C LEU A 126 16.67 -12.55 -8.64
N LYS A 127 16.16 -12.05 -9.78
CA LYS A 127 15.45 -10.77 -9.84
C LYS A 127 14.21 -10.75 -8.94
N HIS A 128 13.43 -11.81 -8.98
CA HIS A 128 12.22 -11.92 -8.18
C HIS A 128 12.54 -12.02 -6.69
N GLN A 129 13.53 -12.85 -6.34
CA GLN A 129 14.02 -12.98 -4.98
C GLN A 129 14.51 -11.62 -4.43
N ALA A 130 15.34 -10.92 -5.18
CA ALA A 130 15.85 -9.61 -4.80
C ALA A 130 14.72 -8.57 -4.63
N ALA A 131 13.72 -8.56 -5.53
CA ALA A 131 12.60 -7.63 -5.43
C ALA A 131 11.72 -7.90 -4.19
N LEU A 132 11.45 -9.16 -3.87
CA LEU A 132 10.68 -9.53 -2.68
C LEU A 132 11.49 -9.31 -1.39
N SER A 133 12.81 -9.57 -1.43
CA SER A 133 13.71 -9.28 -0.31
C SER A 133 13.79 -7.79 0.00
N VAL A 134 13.75 -6.91 -1.00
CA VAL A 134 13.62 -5.46 -0.79
C VAL A 134 12.28 -5.11 -0.14
N ALA A 135 11.18 -5.73 -0.60
CA ALA A 135 9.85 -5.47 -0.04
C ALA A 135 9.76 -5.84 1.45
N TYR A 136 10.40 -6.96 1.84
CA TYR A 136 10.47 -7.40 3.23
C TYR A 136 11.59 -6.71 4.00
N GLY A 137 12.85 -6.81 3.56
CA GLY A 137 14.02 -6.39 4.32
C GLY A 137 14.15 -4.86 4.53
N ALA A 138 13.53 -4.06 3.64
CA ALA A 138 13.50 -2.61 3.75
C ALA A 138 12.08 -2.05 3.97
N GLY A 139 11.07 -2.92 4.03
CA GLY A 139 9.68 -2.55 4.27
C GLY A 139 9.08 -1.62 3.19
N LEU A 140 9.50 -1.74 1.93
CA LEU A 140 9.04 -0.87 0.86
C LEU A 140 7.63 -1.21 0.38
N ARG A 141 6.90 -0.18 -0.08
CA ARG A 141 5.63 -0.40 -0.80
C ARG A 141 5.88 -1.00 -2.17
N VAL A 142 4.95 -1.79 -2.68
CA VAL A 142 5.07 -2.43 -4.01
C VAL A 142 5.41 -1.44 -5.12
N ALA A 143 4.81 -0.24 -5.10
CA ALA A 143 5.12 0.80 -6.07
C ALA A 143 6.52 1.40 -5.87
N GLU A 144 7.00 1.49 -4.63
CA GLU A 144 8.35 1.94 -4.30
C GLU A 144 9.37 0.91 -4.83
N VAL A 145 9.15 -0.39 -4.55
CA VAL A 145 10.00 -1.48 -5.10
C VAL A 145 10.06 -1.43 -6.62
N ALA A 146 8.91 -1.30 -7.28
CA ALA A 146 8.84 -1.27 -8.74
C ALA A 146 9.63 -0.09 -9.35
N MET A 147 9.66 1.06 -8.67
CA MET A 147 10.27 2.29 -9.17
C MET A 147 11.70 2.53 -8.70
N LEU A 148 12.32 1.57 -8.01
CA LEU A 148 13.73 1.69 -7.61
C LEU A 148 14.65 1.72 -8.81
N LYS A 149 15.64 2.59 -8.75
CA LYS A 149 16.76 2.65 -9.66
C LYS A 149 18.03 2.13 -9.00
N VAL A 150 19.00 1.74 -9.81
CA VAL A 150 20.31 1.27 -9.29
C VAL A 150 20.96 2.33 -8.41
N ARG A 151 20.92 3.60 -8.81
CA ARG A 151 21.48 4.73 -8.06
C ARG A 151 20.81 5.02 -6.71
N ASP A 152 19.63 4.42 -6.45
CA ASP A 152 18.92 4.60 -5.17
C ASP A 152 19.52 3.73 -4.06
N ILE A 153 20.42 2.81 -4.40
CA ILE A 153 21.13 1.96 -3.47
C ILE A 153 22.42 2.67 -3.01
N ASP A 154 22.42 3.15 -1.78
CA ASP A 154 23.57 3.78 -1.14
C ASP A 154 24.30 2.74 -0.27
N SER A 155 25.26 2.03 -0.87
CA SER A 155 26.00 0.98 -0.19
C SER A 155 27.01 1.49 0.84
N GLU A 156 27.42 2.77 0.78
CA GLU A 156 28.33 3.36 1.76
C GLU A 156 27.58 3.67 3.06
N ARG A 157 26.36 4.22 2.93
CA ARG A 157 25.53 4.57 4.10
C ARG A 157 24.58 3.45 4.51
N MET A 158 24.55 2.33 3.79
CA MET A 158 23.63 1.21 4.00
C MET A 158 22.16 1.65 3.99
N LEU A 159 21.79 2.45 2.99
CA LEU A 159 20.46 3.02 2.83
C LEU A 159 19.91 2.78 1.43
N ILE A 160 18.58 2.71 1.31
CA ILE A 160 17.84 2.79 0.07
C ILE A 160 17.13 4.14 0.03
N ARG A 161 17.42 4.95 -0.98
CA ARG A 161 16.75 6.24 -1.19
C ARG A 161 15.42 6.02 -1.86
N VAL A 162 14.33 6.28 -1.15
CA VAL A 162 12.97 6.15 -1.68
C VAL A 162 12.49 7.51 -2.14
N GLU A 163 12.66 7.79 -3.43
CA GLU A 163 12.15 9.00 -4.07
C GLU A 163 10.67 8.84 -4.42
N ARG A 164 9.86 9.86 -4.18
CA ARG A 164 8.44 9.92 -4.56
C ARG A 164 7.55 8.83 -3.93
N GLY A 165 7.74 8.55 -2.66
CA GLY A 165 6.76 7.78 -1.88
C GLY A 165 5.36 8.40 -1.95
N LYS A 166 4.34 7.69 -1.48
CA LYS A 166 2.94 8.18 -1.44
C LYS A 166 2.88 9.58 -0.78
N GLY A 167 2.44 10.59 -1.55
CA GLY A 167 2.38 11.98 -1.12
C GLY A 167 3.65 12.80 -1.37
N GLY A 168 4.56 12.34 -2.26
CA GLY A 168 5.75 13.09 -2.68
C GLY A 168 6.84 13.22 -1.59
N ARG A 169 6.78 12.42 -0.54
CA ARG A 169 7.75 12.47 0.57
C ARG A 169 8.95 11.60 0.27
N TYR A 170 10.13 12.19 0.38
CA TYR A 170 11.40 11.48 0.35
C TYR A 170 11.67 10.82 1.71
N ARG A 171 12.22 9.62 1.69
CA ARG A 171 12.71 8.94 2.88
C ARG A 171 13.86 8.00 2.55
N ASN A 172 14.66 7.71 3.53
CA ASN A 172 15.61 6.62 3.47
C ASN A 172 15.01 5.38 4.14
N ALA A 173 15.22 4.22 3.54
CA ALA A 173 14.95 2.93 4.13
C ALA A 173 16.27 2.22 4.44
N ILE A 174 16.24 1.27 5.36
CA ILE A 174 17.43 0.48 5.73
C ILE A 174 17.82 -0.43 4.56
N LEU A 175 19.11 -0.68 4.41
CA LEU A 175 19.70 -1.65 3.49
C LEU A 175 20.46 -2.70 4.31
N PRO A 176 19.85 -3.84 4.69
CA PRO A 176 20.56 -4.90 5.39
C PRO A 176 21.74 -5.44 4.57
N ALA A 177 22.80 -5.91 5.24
CA ALA A 177 24.02 -6.39 4.60
C ALA A 177 23.73 -7.56 3.62
N ASP A 178 22.94 -8.53 4.05
CA ASP A 178 22.56 -9.69 3.22
C ASP A 178 21.75 -9.26 1.99
N LEU A 179 20.88 -8.24 2.15
CA LEU A 179 20.15 -7.67 1.04
C LEU A 179 21.10 -7.00 0.03
N LEU A 180 22.13 -6.28 0.50
CA LEU A 180 23.13 -5.68 -0.39
C LEU A 180 23.90 -6.76 -1.17
N VAL A 181 24.27 -7.88 -0.54
CA VAL A 181 24.92 -9.01 -1.21
C VAL A 181 24.02 -9.53 -2.34
N LEU A 182 22.76 -9.82 -2.05
CA LEU A 182 21.79 -10.31 -3.03
C LEU A 182 21.58 -9.32 -4.18
N LEU A 183 21.50 -8.01 -3.88
CA LEU A 183 21.37 -6.97 -4.90
C LEU A 183 22.61 -6.86 -5.79
N ARG A 184 23.81 -7.07 -5.25
CA ARG A 184 25.05 -7.12 -6.02
C ARG A 184 25.14 -8.32 -6.96
N GLU A 185 24.66 -9.47 -6.50
CA GLU A 185 24.54 -10.67 -7.35
C GLU A 185 23.55 -10.44 -8.49
N TRP A 186 22.38 -9.92 -8.17
CA TRP A 186 21.39 -9.54 -9.19
C TRP A 186 21.97 -8.50 -10.17
N TRP A 187 22.71 -7.51 -9.68
CA TRP A 187 23.38 -6.53 -10.53
C TRP A 187 24.34 -7.18 -11.51
N LYS A 188 25.19 -8.11 -11.06
CA LYS A 188 26.13 -8.82 -11.92
C LYS A 188 25.41 -9.60 -13.02
N VAL A 189 24.40 -10.39 -12.64
CA VAL A 189 23.61 -11.19 -13.57
C VAL A 189 22.85 -10.31 -14.56
N GLY A 190 22.19 -9.25 -14.09
CA GLY A 190 21.44 -8.34 -14.95
C GLY A 190 22.32 -7.56 -15.93
N ARG A 191 23.56 -7.24 -15.53
CA ARG A 191 24.57 -6.64 -16.44
C ARG A 191 25.01 -7.63 -17.51
N GLN A 192 25.28 -8.86 -17.17
CA GLN A 192 25.65 -9.92 -18.12
C GLN A 192 24.53 -10.19 -19.12
N GLN A 193 23.27 -10.13 -18.67
CA GLN A 193 22.09 -10.31 -19.53
C GLN A 193 21.74 -9.06 -20.36
N GLY A 194 22.42 -7.93 -20.16
CA GLY A 194 22.15 -6.68 -20.86
C GLY A 194 20.87 -5.97 -20.45
N VAL A 195 20.18 -6.44 -19.37
CA VAL A 195 18.89 -5.90 -18.94
C VAL A 195 19.02 -4.82 -17.84
N MET A 196 20.22 -4.58 -17.33
CA MET A 196 20.47 -3.64 -16.25
C MET A 196 21.56 -2.61 -16.61
N HIS A 197 21.24 -1.33 -16.41
CA HIS A 197 22.10 -0.18 -16.68
C HIS A 197 22.36 0.62 -15.40
N ALA A 198 23.48 1.33 -15.31
CA ALA A 198 23.88 2.08 -14.11
C ALA A 198 22.81 3.08 -13.63
N ASP A 199 22.16 3.80 -14.54
CA ASP A 199 21.08 4.75 -14.25
C ASP A 199 19.69 4.16 -14.49
N GLY A 200 19.61 2.86 -14.79
CA GLY A 200 18.38 2.14 -15.10
C GLY A 200 17.59 1.72 -13.86
N TRP A 201 16.52 0.99 -14.13
CA TRP A 201 15.68 0.41 -13.10
C TRP A 201 16.41 -0.74 -12.39
N LEU A 202 16.31 -0.80 -11.07
CA LEU A 202 16.84 -1.93 -10.29
C LEU A 202 16.12 -3.23 -10.63
N PHE A 203 14.82 -3.13 -10.92
CA PHE A 203 13.99 -4.23 -11.38
C PHE A 203 13.34 -3.88 -12.73
N PRO A 204 14.04 -4.09 -13.85
CA PRO A 204 13.47 -3.83 -15.17
C PRO A 204 12.30 -4.77 -15.46
N GLY A 205 11.33 -4.27 -16.22
CA GLY A 205 10.18 -5.03 -16.70
C GLY A 205 10.52 -5.96 -17.86
N GLN A 206 9.51 -6.25 -18.68
CA GLN A 206 9.70 -6.99 -19.93
C GLN A 206 10.54 -6.22 -20.93
N HIS A 207 10.43 -4.89 -20.94
CA HIS A 207 11.32 -3.98 -21.64
C HIS A 207 12.25 -3.32 -20.62
N GLU A 208 13.55 -3.37 -20.84
CA GLU A 208 14.58 -2.86 -19.91
C GLU A 208 14.42 -1.37 -19.56
N MET A 209 13.90 -0.57 -20.50
CA MET A 209 13.63 0.86 -20.31
C MET A 209 12.40 1.14 -19.43
N LYS A 210 11.63 0.12 -19.07
CA LYS A 210 10.44 0.24 -18.20
C LYS A 210 10.64 -0.54 -16.91
N PRO A 211 10.14 -0.03 -15.77
CA PRO A 211 10.21 -0.76 -14.52
C PRO A 211 9.29 -1.99 -14.55
N ILE A 212 9.55 -2.94 -13.67
CA ILE A 212 8.62 -4.03 -13.38
C ILE A 212 7.26 -3.46 -12.95
N SER A 213 6.17 -4.03 -13.45
CA SER A 213 4.84 -3.56 -13.05
C SER A 213 4.48 -4.05 -11.65
N THR A 214 3.73 -3.23 -10.91
CA THR A 214 3.19 -3.64 -9.60
C THR A 214 2.33 -4.90 -9.72
N ARG A 215 1.55 -5.04 -10.81
CA ARG A 215 0.75 -6.25 -11.09
C ARG A 215 1.63 -7.49 -11.23
N HIS A 216 2.80 -7.36 -11.86
CA HIS A 216 3.75 -8.47 -11.98
C HIS A 216 4.31 -8.85 -10.60
N LEU A 217 4.69 -7.86 -9.76
CA LEU A 217 5.12 -8.13 -8.39
C LEU A 217 4.04 -8.84 -7.56
N TYR A 218 2.77 -8.46 -7.69
CA TYR A 218 1.66 -9.19 -7.03
C TYR A 218 1.59 -10.64 -7.47
N ARG A 219 1.77 -10.91 -8.78
CA ARG A 219 1.76 -12.26 -9.32
C ARG A 219 2.94 -13.09 -8.78
N ILE A 220 4.15 -12.53 -8.80
CA ILE A 220 5.36 -13.19 -8.27
C ILE A 220 5.17 -13.60 -6.81
N VAL A 221 4.64 -12.70 -5.96
CA VAL A 221 4.39 -13.01 -4.55
C VAL A 221 3.38 -14.14 -4.40
N ALA A 222 2.31 -14.13 -5.20
CA ALA A 222 1.29 -15.17 -5.13
C ALA A 222 1.83 -16.55 -5.58
N GLU A 223 2.59 -16.57 -6.67
CA GLU A 223 3.25 -17.78 -7.19
C GLU A 223 4.27 -18.34 -6.17
N ALA A 224 5.11 -17.47 -5.59
CA ALA A 224 6.09 -17.88 -4.57
C ALA A 224 5.41 -18.39 -3.29
N ALA A 225 4.32 -17.75 -2.84
CA ALA A 225 3.57 -18.20 -1.68
C ALA A 225 2.92 -19.57 -1.90
N GLN A 226 2.38 -19.81 -3.10
CA GLN A 226 1.83 -21.10 -3.50
C GLN A 226 2.92 -22.18 -3.52
N ALA A 227 4.07 -21.90 -4.15
CA ALA A 227 5.19 -22.82 -4.22
C ALA A 227 5.78 -23.14 -2.84
N ALA A 228 5.78 -22.17 -1.92
CA ALA A 228 6.21 -22.34 -0.53
C ALA A 228 5.18 -23.05 0.36
N GLY A 229 4.01 -23.45 -0.14
CA GLY A 229 2.95 -24.09 0.64
C GLY A 229 2.32 -23.17 1.69
N ILE A 230 2.28 -21.86 1.45
CA ILE A 230 1.70 -20.89 2.38
C ILE A 230 0.21 -20.74 2.10
N ALA A 231 -0.64 -21.22 3.01
CA ALA A 231 -2.09 -21.18 2.87
C ALA A 231 -2.71 -19.78 3.05
N LYS A 232 -1.96 -18.83 3.65
CA LYS A 232 -2.41 -17.45 3.86
C LYS A 232 -2.52 -16.71 2.52
N LYS A 233 -3.48 -15.77 2.41
CA LYS A 233 -3.56 -14.87 1.26
C LYS A 233 -2.44 -13.84 1.32
N VAL A 234 -1.39 -14.03 0.53
CA VAL A 234 -0.17 -13.23 0.54
C VAL A 234 -0.13 -12.26 -0.64
N GLY A 235 0.39 -11.06 -0.38
CA GLY A 235 0.68 -10.05 -1.39
C GLY A 235 1.88 -9.18 -0.96
N PRO A 236 2.37 -8.26 -1.79
CA PRO A 236 3.51 -7.42 -1.44
C PRO A 236 3.30 -6.60 -0.16
N HIS A 237 2.06 -6.22 0.15
CA HIS A 237 1.76 -5.55 1.42
C HIS A 237 1.93 -6.47 2.63
N THR A 238 1.72 -7.77 2.47
CA THR A 238 1.95 -8.75 3.53
C THR A 238 3.41 -8.78 3.95
N LEU A 239 4.36 -8.74 3.00
CA LEU A 239 5.79 -8.68 3.31
C LEU A 239 6.15 -7.43 4.13
N ARG A 240 5.62 -6.27 3.73
CA ARG A 240 5.81 -5.03 4.48
C ARG A 240 5.13 -5.06 5.86
N HIS A 241 3.96 -5.70 5.98
CA HIS A 241 3.31 -5.89 7.29
C HIS A 241 4.13 -6.80 8.20
N SER A 242 4.69 -7.89 7.64
CA SER A 242 5.56 -8.80 8.36
C SER A 242 6.83 -8.08 8.84
N PHE A 243 7.50 -7.29 7.98
CA PHE A 243 8.62 -6.46 8.36
C PHE A 243 8.30 -5.56 9.56
N ALA A 244 7.19 -4.82 9.50
CA ALA A 244 6.82 -3.91 10.58
C ALA A 244 6.47 -4.65 11.88
N THR A 245 5.82 -5.80 11.78
CA THR A 245 5.44 -6.61 12.95
C THR A 245 6.66 -7.25 13.58
N HIS A 246 7.58 -7.79 12.78
CA HIS A 246 8.81 -8.40 13.30
C HIS A 246 9.69 -7.37 14.00
N LEU A 247 9.89 -6.16 13.42
CA LEU A 247 10.60 -5.09 14.11
C LEU A 247 9.96 -4.71 15.46
N LEU A 248 8.64 -4.68 15.50
CA LEU A 248 7.92 -4.39 16.74
C LEU A 248 8.10 -5.54 17.77
N GLU A 249 8.09 -6.78 17.31
CA GLU A 249 8.32 -7.98 18.14
C GLU A 249 9.77 -8.06 18.65
N ASP A 250 10.72 -7.50 17.89
CA ASP A 250 12.12 -7.34 18.30
C ASP A 250 12.35 -6.11 19.21
N GLY A 251 11.28 -5.41 19.60
CA GLY A 251 11.33 -4.30 20.56
C GLY A 251 11.69 -2.94 19.96
N VAL A 252 11.70 -2.81 18.63
CA VAL A 252 11.99 -1.51 18.00
C VAL A 252 10.84 -0.53 18.28
N ASP A 253 11.20 0.69 18.67
CA ASP A 253 10.23 1.75 18.96
C ASP A 253 9.31 2.03 17.77
N ILE A 254 8.02 2.16 18.04
CA ILE A 254 6.97 2.35 17.02
C ILE A 254 7.18 3.64 16.19
N ARG A 255 7.81 4.67 16.74
CA ARG A 255 8.11 5.90 16.01
C ARG A 255 9.26 5.70 15.03
N VAL A 256 10.24 4.86 15.39
CA VAL A 256 11.30 4.43 14.47
C VAL A 256 10.68 3.64 13.31
N ILE A 257 9.81 2.67 13.60
CA ILE A 257 9.07 1.91 12.58
C ILE A 257 8.23 2.85 11.70
N GLN A 258 7.56 3.83 12.28
CA GLN A 258 6.79 4.85 11.54
C GLN A 258 7.69 5.61 10.56
N ALA A 259 8.85 6.04 10.99
CA ALA A 259 9.82 6.77 10.16
C ALA A 259 10.34 5.87 9.01
N LEU A 260 10.77 4.65 9.32
CA LEU A 260 11.25 3.67 8.35
C LEU A 260 10.20 3.36 7.28
N LEU A 261 8.95 3.21 7.66
CA LEU A 261 7.84 2.95 6.75
C LEU A 261 7.36 4.22 6.00
N GLY A 262 7.70 5.42 6.47
CA GLY A 262 7.19 6.67 5.92
C GLY A 262 5.67 6.80 6.07
N HIS A 263 5.13 6.45 7.25
CA HIS A 263 3.72 6.66 7.58
C HIS A 263 3.48 8.09 8.05
N ALA A 264 2.55 8.79 7.41
CA ALA A 264 2.19 10.16 7.78
C ALA A 264 1.49 10.24 9.15
N LYS A 265 0.81 9.16 9.55
CA LYS A 265 0.04 9.07 10.79
C LYS A 265 0.51 7.89 11.62
N LEU A 266 0.67 8.11 12.93
CA LEU A 266 1.10 7.07 13.87
C LEU A 266 0.06 5.92 13.94
N GLU A 267 -1.22 6.22 13.83
CA GLU A 267 -2.29 5.22 13.87
C GLU A 267 -2.14 4.13 12.80
N THR A 268 -1.49 4.47 11.66
CA THR A 268 -1.18 3.49 10.62
C THR A 268 -0.12 2.49 11.08
N THR A 269 0.85 2.93 11.89
CA THR A 269 1.91 2.07 12.45
C THR A 269 1.40 1.36 13.71
N ALA A 270 0.64 2.04 14.55
CA ALA A 270 0.04 1.46 15.76
C ALA A 270 -0.89 0.27 15.48
N PHE A 271 -1.35 0.12 14.23
CA PHE A 271 -2.13 -1.04 13.84
C PHE A 271 -1.35 -2.37 13.95
N TYR A 272 -0.03 -2.33 13.82
CA TYR A 272 0.83 -3.51 13.98
C TYR A 272 0.92 -4.01 15.43
N THR A 273 0.71 -3.14 16.44
CA THR A 273 0.69 -3.57 17.86
C THR A 273 -0.43 -4.58 18.14
N LYS A 274 -1.49 -4.60 17.32
CA LYS A 274 -2.60 -5.54 17.48
C LYS A 274 -2.27 -6.96 17.03
N VAL A 275 -1.20 -7.16 16.27
CA VAL A 275 -0.78 -8.47 15.74
C VAL A 275 0.55 -8.94 16.29
N ALA A 276 1.35 -8.03 16.89
CA ALA A 276 2.60 -8.37 17.54
C ALA A 276 2.32 -9.09 18.87
N THR A 277 2.43 -10.40 18.86
CA THR A 277 2.12 -11.24 20.03
C THR A 277 3.30 -11.39 20.98
N ARG A 278 4.54 -11.36 20.47
CA ARG A 278 5.76 -11.48 21.29
C ARG A 278 5.94 -10.30 22.23
N THR A 279 5.67 -9.09 21.75
CA THR A 279 5.76 -7.86 22.56
C THR A 279 4.82 -7.91 23.77
N ALA A 280 3.60 -8.39 23.60
CA ALA A 280 2.65 -8.51 24.71
C ALA A 280 3.08 -9.55 25.74
N ARG A 281 3.73 -10.64 25.30
CA ARG A 281 4.26 -11.70 26.22
C ARG A 281 5.54 -11.30 26.93
N ALA A 282 6.31 -10.38 26.36
CA ALA A 282 7.56 -9.89 26.96
C ALA A 282 7.36 -8.77 28.01
N VAL A 283 6.15 -8.25 28.12
CA VAL A 283 5.84 -7.23 29.12
C VAL A 283 5.74 -7.87 30.52
N ILE A 284 6.68 -7.56 31.38
CA ILE A 284 6.61 -7.92 32.82
C ILE A 284 5.61 -6.98 33.46
N SER A 285 4.58 -7.53 34.12
CA SER A 285 3.58 -6.74 34.81
C SER A 285 4.25 -5.88 35.91
N PRO A 286 3.81 -4.63 36.13
CA PRO A 286 4.24 -3.87 37.31
C PRO A 286 4.05 -4.66 38.62
N LEU A 287 3.04 -5.49 38.70
CA LEU A 287 2.80 -6.36 39.87
C LEU A 287 3.89 -7.41 40.03
N ASP A 288 4.34 -8.04 38.94
CA ASP A 288 5.44 -9.03 38.98
C ASP A 288 6.75 -8.37 39.38
N LYS A 289 6.98 -7.10 39.00
CA LYS A 289 8.15 -6.32 39.48
C LYS A 289 8.11 -6.04 40.97
N LEU A 290 6.93 -5.81 41.54
CA LEU A 290 6.77 -5.65 42.99
C LEU A 290 7.06 -6.97 43.72
N ALA A 291 6.65 -8.09 43.17
CA ALA A 291 6.96 -9.43 43.71
C ALA A 291 8.48 -9.71 43.71
N MET A 292 9.20 -9.28 42.65
CA MET A 292 10.66 -9.40 42.56
C MET A 292 11.39 -8.53 43.57
N LEU A 293 10.84 -7.37 43.96
CA LEU A 293 11.41 -6.50 44.98
C LEU A 293 11.15 -7.02 46.41
N SER A 294 10.11 -7.84 46.58
CA SER A 294 9.71 -8.41 47.84
C SER A 294 10.37 -9.76 48.16
N ALA A 295 11.09 -10.34 47.21
CA ALA A 295 11.86 -11.57 47.44
C ALA A 295 13.04 -11.29 48.38
N PRO A 296 13.18 -12.07 49.48
CA PRO A 296 14.33 -11.86 50.38
C PRO A 296 15.62 -12.10 49.62
N GLN A 297 16.53 -11.08 49.68
CA GLN A 297 17.88 -11.26 49.19
C GLN A 297 18.52 -12.41 49.99
N ALA A 298 18.93 -13.48 49.33
CA ALA A 298 19.75 -14.51 49.95
C ALA A 298 20.98 -13.84 50.55
N ALA A 299 21.19 -14.07 51.84
CA ALA A 299 22.37 -13.55 52.55
C ALA A 299 23.63 -14.11 51.84
N PRO A 300 24.69 -13.30 51.66
CA PRO A 300 25.92 -13.83 51.12
C PRO A 300 26.50 -14.86 52.11
N ASP A 301 26.74 -16.07 51.62
CA ASP A 301 27.39 -17.13 52.36
C ASP A 301 28.77 -16.61 52.81
N GLY A 302 28.99 -16.60 54.14
CA GLY A 302 30.23 -16.22 54.82
C GLY A 302 31.31 -17.33 54.76
#